data_5e0cf0bb46ce26e4d8d8fe18b618065b
#
_entry.id   5e0cf0bb46ce26e4d8d8fe18b618065b
#
_cell.length_a   1.000
_cell.length_b   1.000
_cell.length_c   1.000
_cell.angle_alpha   90.00
_cell.angle_beta   90.00
_cell.angle_gamma   90.00
#
_symmetry.space_group_name_H-M   'P 1'
#
loop_
_entity.id
_entity.type
_entity.pdbx_description
1 polymer ?
#
loop_
_entity_poly.entity_id
_entity_poly.type
_entity_poly.pdbx_seq_one_letter_code
_entity_poly.pdbx_strand_id
1 'polypeptide(L)'
;MGEAGVIRVDQYQDIRHMYLVEGMSQRTIAKQLGISRNTVRRYCKGEQVPWERKPVKRAPSVITPDVIDFIKSCLEEDAQSPNKRQKHTAQRIYDRLCEEKGFTGGCSTVRKAVKELRDKMPKVYVPLAFEPGEAIQVDWGQATIILNGVKTEAHLFCMRLCHSLAPFVIAYPTEREETFLEAHVKGFEFFGGVSRDLIYDNLKTAVKEGWGKTAREQDKFAAFRAHYAYRPVFCNPGEGHEKGLVENLVGYARRNFLVPVPKVSSFEELNQLLQQRCLKYIEHHQVQGRDMSVKDAFTMEQRALLPLPLKRYESCKSAEVRVDYFSTVRFETNSYSVPVKWSGKQVTVKASGLELNIYYRGEKIASHPRCYRKYQTIYQLEHYIPLIEQRPRSVFHAKPVKEAKLPEQIFEYAKKLKNPDKAMVKLLRLIVDQGLESVLKALETAQEKQQYSLDIIEFNLTRKSQVIPLAAKGPVVNPVDIKAYDQLLSGGAQI
;
A
#
# COMPACT_ATOMS: atom_id res chain seq x y z
N MET A 1 29.11 54.66 -17.04
CA MET A 1 27.68 55.02 -17.14
C MET A 1 26.99 54.37 -15.96
N GLY A 2 26.58 55.22 -14.96
CA GLY A 2 26.12 54.74 -13.68
C GLY A 2 24.80 53.99 -13.77
N GLU A 3 24.73 52.90 -13.04
CA GLU A 3 23.50 52.17 -12.78
C GLU A 3 22.41 53.12 -12.24
N ALA A 4 21.25 53.11 -12.86
CA ALA A 4 20.10 53.84 -12.39
C ALA A 4 19.61 53.20 -11.07
N GLY A 5 20.25 53.59 -9.97
CA GLY A 5 20.04 52.99 -8.66
C GLY A 5 18.63 53.19 -8.16
N VAL A 6 18.01 52.09 -7.76
CA VAL A 6 16.82 52.11 -6.95
C VAL A 6 17.21 52.73 -5.61
N ILE A 7 16.59 53.87 -5.23
CA ILE A 7 16.86 54.50 -3.93
C ILE A 7 16.37 53.61 -2.79
N ARG A 8 17.00 53.71 -1.61
CA ARG A 8 16.59 53.03 -0.40
C ARG A 8 15.33 53.69 0.18
N VAL A 9 14.61 52.98 1.00
CA VAL A 9 13.38 53.48 1.65
C VAL A 9 13.66 54.74 2.46
N ASP A 10 14.80 54.77 3.18
CA ASP A 10 15.25 55.92 3.96
C ASP A 10 15.46 57.14 3.06
N GLN A 11 16.17 56.99 1.95
CA GLN A 11 16.37 58.08 0.98
C GLN A 11 15.06 58.57 0.32
N TYR A 12 14.09 57.65 0.15
CA TYR A 12 12.76 58.02 -0.32
C TYR A 12 12.01 58.87 0.73
N GLN A 13 12.14 58.52 1.99
CA GLN A 13 11.59 59.26 3.12
C GLN A 13 12.21 60.67 3.18
N ASP A 14 13.54 60.76 3.10
CA ASP A 14 14.29 62.03 3.13
C ASP A 14 13.85 62.95 1.97
N ILE A 15 13.81 62.43 0.73
CA ILE A 15 13.35 63.19 -0.44
C ILE A 15 11.94 63.75 -0.21
N ARG A 16 11.04 62.98 0.31
CA ARG A 16 9.66 63.43 0.54
C ARG A 16 9.53 64.37 1.71
N HIS A 17 10.30 64.18 2.78
CA HIS A 17 10.32 65.06 3.92
C HIS A 17 10.85 66.46 3.54
N MET A 18 12.01 66.50 2.90
CA MET A 18 12.60 67.75 2.42
C MET A 18 11.71 68.47 1.41
N TYR A 19 10.98 67.75 0.57
CA TYR A 19 10.10 68.34 -0.42
C TYR A 19 8.76 68.81 0.18
N LEU A 20 8.10 68.00 1.02
CA LEU A 20 6.74 68.25 1.51
C LEU A 20 6.72 69.03 2.83
N VAL A 21 7.68 68.81 3.72
CA VAL A 21 7.71 69.42 5.06
C VAL A 21 8.62 70.62 5.11
N GLU A 22 9.82 70.53 4.54
CA GLU A 22 10.80 71.62 4.53
C GLU A 22 10.66 72.57 3.35
N GLY A 23 9.78 72.24 2.36
CA GLY A 23 9.51 73.08 1.21
C GLY A 23 10.69 73.29 0.24
N MET A 24 11.72 72.41 0.30
CA MET A 24 12.93 72.57 -0.51
C MET A 24 12.67 72.34 -1.99
N SER A 25 13.46 73.04 -2.82
CA SER A 25 13.40 72.86 -4.26
C SER A 25 14.04 71.50 -4.65
N GLN A 26 13.53 70.83 -5.70
CA GLN A 26 14.08 69.60 -6.21
C GLN A 26 15.58 69.67 -6.55
N ARG A 27 16.06 70.88 -6.92
CA ARG A 27 17.47 71.14 -7.22
C ARG A 27 18.34 71.16 -5.96
N THR A 28 17.79 71.72 -4.88
CA THR A 28 18.45 71.77 -3.56
C THR A 28 18.53 70.37 -2.94
N ILE A 29 17.44 69.61 -2.98
CA ILE A 29 17.37 68.23 -2.50
C ILE A 29 18.36 67.34 -3.25
N ALA A 30 18.43 67.48 -4.59
CA ALA A 30 19.37 66.71 -5.42
C ALA A 30 20.82 66.97 -5.06
N LYS A 31 21.15 68.25 -4.79
CA LYS A 31 22.51 68.66 -4.36
C LYS A 31 22.84 68.13 -2.96
N GLN A 32 21.90 68.20 -2.05
CA GLN A 32 22.09 67.78 -0.62
C GLN A 32 22.26 66.28 -0.47
N LEU A 33 21.43 65.50 -1.19
CA LEU A 33 21.47 64.05 -1.15
C LEU A 33 22.46 63.40 -2.14
N GLY A 34 23.14 64.19 -2.96
CA GLY A 34 24.10 63.68 -3.95
C GLY A 34 23.49 62.81 -5.05
N ILE A 35 22.20 63.02 -5.36
CA ILE A 35 21.45 62.23 -6.32
C ILE A 35 20.99 63.10 -7.53
N SER A 36 20.61 62.40 -8.62
CA SER A 36 20.16 63.14 -9.80
C SER A 36 18.83 63.85 -9.55
N ARG A 37 18.68 65.06 -10.14
CA ARG A 37 17.43 65.82 -10.10
C ARG A 37 16.24 65.00 -10.65
N ASN A 38 16.50 64.16 -11.65
CA ASN A 38 15.49 63.26 -12.21
C ASN A 38 15.04 62.20 -11.21
N THR A 39 15.93 61.70 -10.36
CA THR A 39 15.60 60.80 -9.24
C THR A 39 14.72 61.50 -8.23
N VAL A 40 15.08 62.70 -7.79
CA VAL A 40 14.26 63.52 -6.86
C VAL A 40 12.90 63.77 -7.45
N ARG A 41 12.78 64.25 -8.71
CA ARG A 41 11.54 64.51 -9.42
C ARG A 41 10.61 63.29 -9.44
N ARG A 42 11.21 62.08 -9.62
CA ARG A 42 10.46 60.81 -9.70
C ARG A 42 9.81 60.43 -8.37
N TYR A 43 10.47 60.73 -7.28
CA TYR A 43 10.03 60.25 -5.95
C TYR A 43 9.41 61.31 -5.05
N CYS A 44 9.64 62.62 -5.25
CA CYS A 44 9.19 63.70 -4.38
C CYS A 44 7.65 63.79 -4.26
N LYS A 45 6.91 63.47 -5.33
CA LYS A 45 5.42 63.48 -5.31
C LYS A 45 4.80 62.15 -4.89
N GLY A 46 5.54 61.11 -4.74
CA GLY A 46 5.03 59.78 -4.32
C GLY A 46 4.34 59.01 -5.45
N GLU A 47 4.43 59.46 -6.71
CA GLU A 47 3.88 58.72 -7.88
C GLU A 47 4.57 57.39 -8.12
N GLN A 48 5.83 57.26 -7.68
CA GLN A 48 6.60 56.01 -7.71
C GLN A 48 7.18 55.76 -6.32
N VAL A 49 7.23 54.48 -5.95
CA VAL A 49 7.74 54.00 -4.67
C VAL A 49 8.86 52.98 -4.86
N PRO A 50 9.92 52.97 -4.00
CA PRO A 50 11.09 52.13 -4.24
C PRO A 50 10.80 50.62 -4.06
N TRP A 51 9.71 50.24 -3.39
CA TRP A 51 9.32 48.84 -3.18
C TRP A 51 8.43 48.27 -4.29
N GLU A 52 7.86 49.09 -5.21
CA GLU A 52 7.14 48.64 -6.40
C GLU A 52 8.07 48.48 -7.58
N ARG A 53 8.63 47.27 -7.79
CA ARG A 53 9.36 46.96 -9.02
C ARG A 53 8.35 46.63 -10.11
N LYS A 54 8.17 47.50 -11.10
CA LYS A 54 7.52 47.07 -12.35
C LYS A 54 8.48 46.11 -13.05
N PRO A 55 8.12 44.85 -13.27
CA PRO A 55 8.98 43.93 -14.02
C PRO A 55 9.09 44.44 -15.42
N VAL A 56 10.32 44.80 -15.82
CA VAL A 56 10.62 45.13 -17.23
C VAL A 56 10.55 43.79 -17.98
N LYS A 57 9.43 43.56 -18.68
CA LYS A 57 9.34 42.46 -19.63
C LYS A 57 10.29 42.77 -20.78
N ARG A 58 11.49 42.20 -20.74
CA ARG A 58 12.35 42.18 -21.93
C ARG A 58 11.64 41.35 -22.98
N ALA A 59 11.46 41.87 -24.19
CA ALA A 59 10.93 41.11 -25.30
C ALA A 59 11.84 39.89 -25.52
N PRO A 60 11.32 38.68 -25.65
CA PRO A 60 12.14 37.51 -25.89
C PRO A 60 12.83 37.66 -27.25
N SER A 61 14.15 37.61 -27.26
CA SER A 61 14.97 37.84 -28.48
C SER A 61 14.90 36.68 -29.48
N VAL A 62 14.44 35.50 -29.05
CA VAL A 62 14.48 34.27 -29.85
C VAL A 62 13.08 33.72 -30.10
N ILE A 63 12.15 33.80 -29.15
CA ILE A 63 10.75 33.37 -29.30
C ILE A 63 9.92 34.56 -29.78
N THR A 64 9.89 34.76 -31.08
CA THR A 64 9.07 35.77 -31.73
C THR A 64 7.59 35.41 -31.76
N PRO A 65 6.67 36.34 -32.00
CA PRO A 65 5.23 36.02 -32.18
C PRO A 65 5.03 34.94 -33.24
N ASP A 66 5.74 34.99 -34.38
CA ASP A 66 5.64 33.99 -35.45
C ASP A 66 6.01 32.58 -35.01
N VAL A 67 7.03 32.46 -34.14
CA VAL A 67 7.43 31.20 -33.54
C VAL A 67 6.33 30.66 -32.59
N ILE A 68 5.72 31.55 -31.80
CA ILE A 68 4.61 31.20 -30.92
C ILE A 68 3.40 30.71 -31.71
N ASP A 69 3.04 31.40 -32.77
CA ASP A 69 1.89 31.04 -33.61
C ASP A 69 2.14 29.74 -34.38
N PHE A 70 3.36 29.49 -34.84
CA PHE A 70 3.72 28.18 -35.41
C PHE A 70 3.61 27.06 -34.38
N ILE A 71 4.05 27.25 -33.13
CA ILE A 71 3.91 26.26 -32.09
C ILE A 71 2.44 26.03 -31.81
N LYS A 72 1.59 27.07 -31.75
CA LYS A 72 0.14 26.94 -31.56
C LYS A 72 -0.50 26.13 -32.68
N SER A 73 -0.17 26.44 -33.97
CA SER A 73 -0.73 25.70 -35.10
C SER A 73 -0.40 24.21 -35.01
N CYS A 74 0.82 23.81 -34.65
CA CYS A 74 1.19 22.43 -34.43
C CYS A 74 0.38 21.77 -33.31
N LEU A 75 0.11 22.48 -32.21
CA LEU A 75 -0.70 21.97 -31.10
C LEU A 75 -2.20 21.86 -31.44
N GLU A 76 -2.71 22.77 -32.28
CA GLU A 76 -4.08 22.74 -32.81
C GLU A 76 -4.25 21.59 -33.82
N GLU A 77 -3.26 21.37 -34.72
CA GLU A 77 -3.22 20.18 -35.60
C GLU A 77 -3.30 18.89 -34.79
N ASP A 78 -2.54 18.80 -33.69
CA ASP A 78 -2.56 17.66 -32.77
C ASP A 78 -3.94 17.46 -32.09
N ALA A 79 -4.63 18.55 -31.76
CA ALA A 79 -5.95 18.50 -31.12
C ALA A 79 -7.04 18.04 -32.08
N GLN A 80 -6.94 18.40 -33.37
CA GLN A 80 -7.90 18.04 -34.42
C GLN A 80 -7.61 16.65 -35.02
N SER A 81 -6.39 16.11 -34.83
CA SER A 81 -6.01 14.82 -35.39
C SER A 81 -6.80 13.66 -34.81
N PRO A 82 -7.42 12.78 -35.64
CA PRO A 82 -8.09 11.58 -35.18
C PRO A 82 -7.13 10.58 -34.54
N ASN A 83 -5.83 10.64 -34.88
CA ASN A 83 -4.81 9.75 -34.33
C ASN A 83 -4.14 10.38 -33.09
N LYS A 84 -4.69 10.14 -31.93
CA LYS A 84 -4.17 10.67 -30.64
C LYS A 84 -2.74 10.20 -30.28
N ARG A 85 -2.20 9.20 -31.01
CA ARG A 85 -0.83 8.68 -30.79
C ARG A 85 0.23 9.35 -31.67
N GLN A 86 -0.15 9.93 -32.81
CA GLN A 86 0.73 10.70 -33.68
C GLN A 86 0.59 12.20 -33.39
N LYS A 87 1.34 12.68 -32.38
CA LYS A 87 1.35 14.08 -31.96
C LYS A 87 2.76 14.65 -32.00
N HIS A 88 2.83 15.95 -32.23
CA HIS A 88 4.09 16.65 -32.18
C HIS A 88 4.71 16.54 -30.78
N THR A 89 5.92 16.01 -30.69
CA THR A 89 6.77 16.21 -29.49
C THR A 89 7.37 17.58 -29.52
N ALA A 90 7.79 18.13 -28.39
CA ALA A 90 8.49 19.42 -28.35
C ALA A 90 9.79 19.39 -29.19
N GLN A 91 10.43 18.22 -29.32
CA GLN A 91 11.57 18.01 -30.20
C GLN A 91 11.14 18.13 -31.67
N ARG A 92 10.05 17.47 -32.10
CA ARG A 92 9.59 17.54 -33.48
C ARG A 92 9.13 18.95 -33.87
N ILE A 93 8.51 19.70 -32.96
CA ILE A 93 8.15 21.10 -33.19
C ILE A 93 9.44 21.94 -33.39
N TYR A 94 10.49 21.69 -32.59
CA TYR A 94 11.78 22.34 -32.77
C TYR A 94 12.39 22.02 -34.14
N ASP A 95 12.42 20.73 -34.52
CA ASP A 95 12.98 20.31 -35.82
C ASP A 95 12.21 20.94 -36.98
N ARG A 96 10.85 20.96 -36.94
CA ARG A 96 10.03 21.66 -37.94
C ARG A 96 10.28 23.17 -37.99
N LEU A 97 10.49 23.84 -36.85
CA LEU A 97 10.84 25.24 -36.79
C LEU A 97 12.20 25.51 -37.48
N CYS A 98 13.17 24.62 -37.30
CA CYS A 98 14.45 24.72 -37.99
C CYS A 98 14.29 24.44 -39.48
N GLU A 99 13.58 23.39 -39.87
CA GLU A 99 13.37 22.95 -41.26
C GLU A 99 12.51 23.94 -42.07
N GLU A 100 11.39 24.41 -41.52
CA GLU A 100 10.37 25.17 -42.24
C GLU A 100 10.49 26.70 -42.06
N LYS A 101 11.08 27.16 -40.95
CA LYS A 101 11.17 28.59 -40.61
C LYS A 101 12.59 29.09 -40.40
N GLY A 102 13.62 28.25 -40.58
CA GLY A 102 15.01 28.63 -40.39
C GLY A 102 15.35 29.08 -38.96
N PHE A 103 14.68 28.51 -37.96
CA PHE A 103 14.87 28.91 -36.57
C PHE A 103 16.26 28.54 -36.05
N THR A 104 16.95 29.52 -35.46
CA THR A 104 18.34 29.40 -34.98
C THR A 104 18.47 29.34 -33.47
N GLY A 105 17.34 29.34 -32.73
CA GLY A 105 17.31 29.27 -31.28
C GLY A 105 17.53 27.88 -30.72
N GLY A 106 17.78 27.79 -29.42
CA GLY A 106 18.01 26.49 -28.75
C GLY A 106 16.76 25.69 -28.54
N CYS A 107 16.86 24.35 -28.64
CA CYS A 107 15.77 23.38 -28.39
C CYS A 107 15.14 23.54 -26.99
N SER A 108 15.96 23.85 -25.97
CA SER A 108 15.47 24.07 -24.59
C SER A 108 14.47 25.23 -24.49
N THR A 109 14.69 26.29 -25.28
CA THR A 109 13.80 27.44 -25.32
C THR A 109 12.46 27.12 -25.97
N VAL A 110 12.47 26.34 -27.07
CA VAL A 110 11.23 25.83 -27.70
C VAL A 110 10.48 24.86 -26.76
N ARG A 111 11.19 23.96 -26.09
CA ARG A 111 10.56 23.06 -25.10
C ARG A 111 9.85 23.83 -23.99
N LYS A 112 10.47 24.90 -23.49
CA LYS A 112 9.84 25.77 -22.47
C LYS A 112 8.60 26.46 -23.03
N ALA A 113 8.67 27.02 -24.23
CA ALA A 113 7.53 27.66 -24.87
C ALA A 113 6.37 26.69 -25.15
N VAL A 114 6.67 25.48 -25.67
CA VAL A 114 5.69 24.41 -25.88
C VAL A 114 5.02 24.02 -24.57
N LYS A 115 5.79 23.87 -23.49
CA LYS A 115 5.23 23.56 -22.16
C LYS A 115 4.30 24.67 -21.68
N GLU A 116 4.72 25.93 -21.73
CA GLU A 116 3.89 27.07 -21.30
C GLU A 116 2.62 27.22 -22.13
N LEU A 117 2.66 26.90 -23.42
CA LEU A 117 1.47 26.94 -24.28
C LEU A 117 0.53 25.76 -24.02
N ARG A 118 1.06 24.55 -23.80
CA ARG A 118 0.25 23.37 -23.41
C ARG A 118 -0.43 23.57 -22.04
N ASP A 119 0.28 24.16 -21.08
CA ASP A 119 -0.25 24.44 -19.74
C ASP A 119 -1.35 25.54 -19.76
N LYS A 120 -1.31 26.42 -20.78
CA LYS A 120 -2.33 27.49 -20.98
C LYS A 120 -3.53 27.02 -21.80
N MET A 121 -3.48 25.87 -22.48
CA MET A 121 -4.64 25.31 -23.14
C MET A 121 -5.64 24.84 -22.07
N PRO A 122 -6.85 25.38 -22.03
CA PRO A 122 -7.83 24.98 -21.02
C PRO A 122 -8.19 23.52 -21.24
N LYS A 123 -7.82 22.68 -20.30
CA LYS A 123 -8.35 21.31 -20.20
C LYS A 123 -9.75 21.44 -19.61
N VAL A 124 -10.75 21.48 -20.44
CA VAL A 124 -12.16 21.48 -20.00
C VAL A 124 -12.57 20.02 -19.79
N TYR A 125 -12.95 19.68 -18.58
CA TYR A 125 -13.49 18.37 -18.22
C TYR A 125 -14.97 18.50 -17.88
N VAL A 126 -15.77 17.54 -18.31
CA VAL A 126 -17.17 17.45 -17.90
C VAL A 126 -17.20 16.93 -16.47
N PRO A 127 -17.77 17.65 -15.50
CA PRO A 127 -17.94 17.12 -14.16
C PRO A 127 -18.85 15.89 -14.19
N LEU A 128 -18.35 14.76 -13.70
CA LEU A 128 -19.12 13.53 -13.60
C LEU A 128 -19.83 13.49 -12.24
N ALA A 129 -21.11 13.19 -12.25
CA ALA A 129 -21.91 12.90 -11.07
C ALA A 129 -22.45 11.48 -11.18
N PHE A 130 -22.37 10.71 -10.11
CA PHE A 130 -22.82 9.34 -10.03
C PHE A 130 -23.88 9.19 -8.94
N GLU A 131 -24.90 8.42 -9.21
CA GLU A 131 -25.89 8.02 -8.22
C GLU A 131 -25.34 6.98 -7.25
N PRO A 132 -25.91 6.83 -6.03
CA PRO A 132 -25.50 5.78 -5.10
C PRO A 132 -25.56 4.40 -5.73
N GLY A 133 -24.48 3.62 -5.60
CA GLY A 133 -24.37 2.26 -6.13
C GLY A 133 -24.26 2.15 -7.66
N GLU A 134 -24.11 3.30 -8.36
CA GLU A 134 -24.00 3.31 -9.82
C GLU A 134 -22.66 2.74 -10.28
N ALA A 135 -21.54 3.30 -9.81
CA ALA A 135 -20.23 2.94 -10.35
C ALA A 135 -19.12 2.85 -9.31
N ILE A 136 -18.17 1.96 -9.59
CA ILE A 136 -16.85 1.86 -8.95
C ILE A 136 -15.78 2.05 -10.01
N GLN A 137 -14.79 2.89 -9.74
CA GLN A 137 -13.57 2.96 -10.55
C GLN A 137 -12.49 2.05 -9.98
N VAL A 138 -11.79 1.35 -10.87
CA VAL A 138 -10.75 0.36 -10.54
C VAL A 138 -9.44 0.68 -11.25
N ASP A 139 -8.32 0.65 -10.52
CA ASP A 139 -6.99 0.86 -11.10
C ASP A 139 -5.89 0.11 -10.35
N TRP A 140 -4.78 -0.15 -11.05
CA TRP A 140 -3.54 -0.61 -10.45
C TRP A 140 -2.54 0.52 -10.28
N GLY A 141 -1.77 0.46 -9.22
CA GLY A 141 -0.64 1.33 -8.98
C GLY A 141 0.53 0.57 -8.40
N GLN A 142 1.69 1.21 -8.33
CA GLN A 142 2.88 0.62 -7.73
C GLN A 142 3.39 1.51 -6.61
N ALA A 143 3.93 0.90 -5.55
CA ALA A 143 4.54 1.62 -4.45
C ALA A 143 5.73 0.85 -3.89
N THR A 144 6.66 1.57 -3.29
CA THR A 144 7.80 0.97 -2.61
C THR A 144 7.47 0.70 -1.15
N ILE A 145 7.83 -0.49 -0.66
CA ILE A 145 7.74 -0.91 0.73
C ILE A 145 9.07 -1.51 1.19
N ILE A 146 9.25 -1.70 2.50
CA ILE A 146 10.36 -2.48 3.07
C ILE A 146 9.77 -3.76 3.64
N LEU A 147 9.98 -4.87 2.92
CA LEU A 147 9.49 -6.20 3.30
C LEU A 147 10.64 -7.02 3.89
N ASN A 148 10.57 -7.36 5.18
CA ASN A 148 11.65 -8.06 5.90
C ASN A 148 13.03 -7.39 5.71
N GLY A 149 13.08 -6.05 5.78
CA GLY A 149 14.31 -5.28 5.62
C GLY A 149 14.76 -5.05 4.17
N VAL A 150 14.06 -5.62 3.17
CA VAL A 150 14.39 -5.50 1.75
C VAL A 150 13.43 -4.55 1.06
N LYS A 151 13.97 -3.57 0.33
CA LYS A 151 13.18 -2.66 -0.51
C LYS A 151 12.51 -3.46 -1.62
N THR A 152 11.18 -3.44 -1.63
CA THR A 152 10.34 -4.25 -2.51
C THR A 152 9.28 -3.37 -3.18
N GLU A 153 8.96 -3.65 -4.44
CA GLU A 153 7.82 -3.05 -5.12
C GLU A 153 6.55 -3.84 -4.79
N ALA A 154 5.51 -3.13 -4.38
CA ALA A 154 4.18 -3.66 -4.15
C ALA A 154 3.21 -3.10 -5.19
N HIS A 155 2.36 -3.97 -5.73
CA HIS A 155 1.30 -3.61 -6.66
C HIS A 155 0.03 -3.31 -5.86
N LEU A 156 -0.46 -2.08 -5.99
CA LEU A 156 -1.64 -1.58 -5.28
C LEU A 156 -2.87 -1.74 -6.17
N PHE A 157 -3.81 -2.55 -5.75
CA PHE A 157 -5.13 -2.57 -6.34
C PHE A 157 -6.00 -1.54 -5.62
N CYS A 158 -6.54 -0.60 -6.37
CA CYS A 158 -7.34 0.51 -5.86
C CYS A 158 -8.75 0.45 -6.44
N MET A 159 -9.75 0.51 -5.56
CA MET A 159 -11.16 0.68 -5.94
C MET A 159 -11.69 1.94 -5.26
N ARG A 160 -12.54 2.68 -5.95
CA ARG A 160 -13.21 3.85 -5.40
C ARG A 160 -14.67 3.88 -5.82
N LEU A 161 -15.57 3.92 -4.84
CA LEU A 161 -16.98 4.21 -5.09
C LEU A 161 -17.11 5.62 -5.66
N CYS A 162 -17.89 5.78 -6.74
CA CYS A 162 -17.94 7.05 -7.45
C CYS A 162 -18.86 8.08 -6.78
N HIS A 163 -19.86 7.64 -6.02
CA HIS A 163 -20.77 8.55 -5.30
C HIS A 163 -20.19 9.03 -3.98
N SER A 164 -19.80 8.12 -3.10
CA SER A 164 -19.31 8.44 -1.75
C SER A 164 -17.82 8.81 -1.72
N LEU A 165 -17.07 8.48 -2.75
CA LEU A 165 -15.61 8.55 -2.81
C LEU A 165 -14.90 7.62 -1.82
N ALA A 166 -15.60 6.66 -1.22
CA ALA A 166 -15.03 5.68 -0.31
C ALA A 166 -13.97 4.83 -1.01
N PRO A 167 -12.73 4.77 -0.48
CA PRO A 167 -11.63 4.04 -1.09
C PRO A 167 -11.51 2.63 -0.54
N PHE A 168 -11.03 1.72 -1.37
CA PHE A 168 -10.46 0.44 -0.98
C PHE A 168 -9.10 0.28 -1.65
N VAL A 169 -8.08 -0.06 -0.87
CA VAL A 169 -6.71 -0.28 -1.36
C VAL A 169 -6.17 -1.57 -0.75
N ILE A 170 -5.64 -2.44 -1.59
CA ILE A 170 -4.99 -3.69 -1.18
C ILE A 170 -3.72 -3.89 -2.00
N ALA A 171 -2.69 -4.50 -1.41
CA ALA A 171 -1.39 -4.71 -2.02
C ALA A 171 -1.11 -6.18 -2.31
N TYR A 172 -0.45 -6.43 -3.46
CA TYR A 172 -0.01 -7.75 -3.89
C TYR A 172 1.42 -7.72 -4.42
N PRO A 173 2.11 -8.88 -4.46
CA PRO A 173 3.42 -8.99 -5.11
C PRO A 173 3.37 -8.87 -6.65
N THR A 174 2.21 -9.07 -7.27
CA THR A 174 2.04 -9.12 -8.74
C THR A 174 0.63 -8.70 -9.15
N GLU A 175 0.45 -8.34 -10.44
CA GLU A 175 -0.84 -8.00 -11.05
C GLU A 175 -1.41 -9.16 -11.89
N ARG A 176 -1.30 -10.41 -11.41
CA ARG A 176 -1.80 -11.57 -12.12
C ARG A 176 -3.33 -11.67 -12.08
N GLU A 177 -3.91 -12.51 -12.95
CA GLU A 177 -5.36 -12.73 -13.06
C GLU A 177 -5.97 -13.13 -11.71
N GLU A 178 -5.36 -14.08 -11.00
CA GLU A 178 -5.83 -14.52 -9.69
C GLU A 178 -5.80 -13.43 -8.63
N THR A 179 -4.76 -12.56 -8.65
CA THR A 179 -4.67 -11.42 -7.73
C THR A 179 -5.69 -10.35 -8.07
N PHE A 180 -5.94 -10.13 -9.35
CA PHE A 180 -6.94 -9.18 -9.84
C PHE A 180 -8.35 -9.58 -9.41
N LEU A 181 -8.73 -10.83 -9.64
CA LEU A 181 -10.06 -11.33 -9.25
C LEU A 181 -10.23 -11.39 -7.72
N GLU A 182 -9.19 -11.81 -6.98
CA GLU A 182 -9.21 -11.84 -5.52
C GLU A 182 -9.36 -10.43 -4.92
N ALA A 183 -8.67 -9.44 -5.49
CA ALA A 183 -8.74 -8.05 -5.04
C ALA A 183 -10.15 -7.48 -5.19
N HIS A 184 -10.84 -7.79 -6.29
CA HIS A 184 -12.25 -7.43 -6.47
C HIS A 184 -13.15 -8.07 -5.42
N VAL A 185 -13.00 -9.38 -5.18
CA VAL A 185 -13.78 -10.09 -4.15
C VAL A 185 -13.63 -9.40 -2.81
N LYS A 186 -12.38 -9.13 -2.39
CA LYS A 186 -12.09 -8.43 -1.13
C LYS A 186 -12.62 -7.00 -1.10
N GLY A 187 -12.59 -6.29 -2.24
CA GLY A 187 -13.18 -4.96 -2.37
C GLY A 187 -14.70 -4.97 -2.23
N PHE A 188 -15.38 -5.90 -2.88
CA PHE A 188 -16.83 -6.07 -2.75
C PHE A 188 -17.23 -6.45 -1.31
N GLU A 189 -16.47 -7.34 -0.67
CA GLU A 189 -16.67 -7.69 0.74
C GLU A 189 -16.46 -6.49 1.66
N PHE A 190 -15.45 -5.66 1.40
CA PHE A 190 -15.18 -4.43 2.16
C PHE A 190 -16.30 -3.39 2.02
N PHE A 191 -16.83 -3.21 0.81
CA PHE A 191 -17.94 -2.29 0.57
C PHE A 191 -19.31 -2.85 1.02
N GLY A 192 -19.42 -4.17 1.20
CA GLY A 192 -20.65 -4.85 1.55
C GLY A 192 -21.60 -5.08 0.37
N GLY A 193 -21.12 -4.93 -0.88
CA GLY A 193 -21.90 -5.12 -2.08
C GLY A 193 -21.15 -4.75 -3.36
N VAL A 194 -21.84 -4.73 -4.49
CA VAL A 194 -21.28 -4.49 -5.81
C VAL A 194 -22.04 -3.36 -6.50
N SER A 195 -21.33 -2.39 -7.11
CA SER A 195 -21.97 -1.37 -7.96
C SER A 195 -22.42 -1.95 -9.29
N ARG A 196 -23.40 -1.31 -9.95
CA ARG A 196 -23.92 -1.73 -11.25
C ARG A 196 -22.86 -1.72 -12.33
N ASP A 197 -21.99 -0.71 -12.33
CA ASP A 197 -20.92 -0.51 -13.29
C ASP A 197 -19.54 -0.53 -12.59
N LEU A 198 -18.57 -1.22 -13.21
CA LEU A 198 -17.17 -1.16 -12.82
C LEU A 198 -16.37 -0.56 -13.97
N ILE A 199 -15.74 0.58 -13.71
CA ILE A 199 -14.99 1.36 -14.70
C ILE A 199 -13.52 0.99 -14.62
N TYR A 200 -12.98 0.48 -15.74
CA TYR A 200 -11.61 0.02 -15.87
C TYR A 200 -10.82 0.86 -16.87
N ASP A 201 -9.55 1.11 -16.59
CA ASP A 201 -8.59 1.52 -17.60
C ASP A 201 -7.99 0.25 -18.21
N ASN A 202 -8.38 -0.09 -19.40
CA ASN A 202 -7.76 -0.98 -20.37
C ASN A 202 -6.79 -2.05 -19.80
N LEU A 203 -7.26 -2.80 -18.80
CA LEU A 203 -6.47 -3.79 -18.08
C LEU A 203 -6.28 -5.04 -18.95
N LYS A 204 -5.04 -5.39 -19.27
CA LYS A 204 -4.66 -6.63 -19.97
C LYS A 204 -5.18 -7.90 -19.27
N THR A 205 -5.44 -7.82 -17.96
CA THR A 205 -6.00 -8.92 -17.16
C THR A 205 -7.49 -9.12 -17.36
N ALA A 206 -8.21 -8.10 -17.80
CA ALA A 206 -9.65 -8.16 -18.07
C ALA A 206 -9.96 -8.29 -19.57
N VAL A 207 -9.09 -7.74 -20.44
CA VAL A 207 -9.33 -7.65 -21.87
C VAL A 207 -8.34 -8.54 -22.65
N LYS A 208 -8.86 -9.40 -23.49
CA LYS A 208 -8.09 -10.26 -24.40
C LYS A 208 -7.67 -9.51 -25.66
N GLU A 209 -8.59 -8.77 -26.27
CA GLU A 209 -8.39 -7.99 -27.49
C GLU A 209 -9.31 -6.77 -27.52
N GLY A 210 -8.87 -5.67 -28.20
CA GLY A 210 -9.68 -4.48 -28.45
C GLY A 210 -9.64 -3.44 -27.34
N TRP A 211 -10.43 -2.35 -27.52
CA TRP A 211 -10.45 -1.17 -26.65
C TRP A 211 -11.88 -0.64 -26.53
N GLY A 212 -12.24 -0.09 -25.38
CA GLY A 212 -13.54 0.51 -25.16
C GLY A 212 -14.68 -0.45 -25.49
N LYS A 213 -15.64 -0.03 -26.34
CA LYS A 213 -16.80 -0.86 -26.73
C LYS A 213 -16.46 -2.11 -27.55
N THR A 214 -15.23 -2.21 -28.11
CA THR A 214 -14.77 -3.36 -28.89
C THR A 214 -13.90 -4.34 -28.11
N ALA A 215 -13.73 -4.12 -26.80
CA ALA A 215 -12.94 -4.97 -25.92
C ALA A 215 -13.55 -6.39 -25.84
N ARG A 216 -12.73 -7.41 -26.07
CA ARG A 216 -13.08 -8.82 -25.82
C ARG A 216 -12.53 -9.22 -24.47
N GLU A 217 -13.42 -9.64 -23.58
CA GLU A 217 -13.09 -10.08 -22.23
C GLU A 217 -12.39 -11.44 -22.22
N GLN A 218 -11.61 -11.68 -21.18
CA GLN A 218 -11.11 -13.02 -20.88
C GLN A 218 -12.22 -13.89 -20.30
N ASP A 219 -12.24 -15.19 -20.62
CA ASP A 219 -13.33 -16.10 -20.24
C ASP A 219 -13.58 -16.16 -18.73
N LYS A 220 -12.51 -16.15 -17.92
CA LYS A 220 -12.64 -16.14 -16.46
C LYS A 220 -13.18 -14.82 -15.92
N PHE A 221 -12.79 -13.70 -16.54
CA PHE A 221 -13.31 -12.39 -16.18
C PHE A 221 -14.80 -12.28 -16.54
N ALA A 222 -15.21 -12.81 -17.69
CA ALA A 222 -16.61 -12.88 -18.09
C ALA A 222 -17.46 -13.72 -17.09
N ALA A 223 -16.94 -14.87 -16.65
CA ALA A 223 -17.59 -15.68 -15.61
C ALA A 223 -17.65 -14.95 -14.25
N PHE A 224 -16.58 -14.23 -13.90
CA PHE A 224 -16.51 -13.45 -12.68
C PHE A 224 -17.55 -12.33 -12.63
N ARG A 225 -17.63 -11.51 -13.68
CA ARG A 225 -18.62 -10.42 -13.76
C ARG A 225 -20.06 -10.94 -13.79
N ALA A 226 -20.30 -12.07 -14.45
CA ALA A 226 -21.62 -12.72 -14.45
C ALA A 226 -22.02 -13.17 -13.04
N HIS A 227 -21.06 -13.72 -12.26
CA HIS A 227 -21.28 -14.14 -10.88
C HIS A 227 -21.70 -12.97 -9.95
N TYR A 228 -21.06 -11.80 -10.13
CA TYR A 228 -21.34 -10.58 -9.34
C TYR A 228 -22.35 -9.64 -9.99
N ALA A 229 -22.87 -9.99 -11.19
CA ALA A 229 -23.92 -9.29 -11.90
C ALA A 229 -23.66 -7.81 -12.21
N TYR A 230 -22.39 -7.40 -12.38
CA TYR A 230 -22.03 -6.03 -12.75
C TYR A 230 -21.71 -5.90 -14.25
N ARG A 231 -21.78 -4.66 -14.75
CA ARG A 231 -21.40 -4.31 -16.12
C ARG A 231 -19.98 -3.69 -16.12
N PRO A 232 -19.02 -4.26 -16.87
CA PRO A 232 -17.72 -3.63 -17.04
C PRO A 232 -17.80 -2.47 -18.05
N VAL A 233 -17.16 -1.35 -17.72
CA VAL A 233 -17.02 -0.18 -18.57
C VAL A 233 -15.52 0.05 -18.79
N PHE A 234 -15.06 -0.07 -20.02
CA PHE A 234 -13.66 0.15 -20.36
C PHE A 234 -13.47 1.54 -20.94
N CYS A 235 -12.63 2.36 -20.30
CA CYS A 235 -12.32 3.71 -20.75
C CYS A 235 -11.54 3.69 -22.08
N ASN A 236 -11.74 4.72 -22.89
CA ASN A 236 -10.95 4.91 -24.10
C ASN A 236 -9.54 5.39 -23.76
N PRO A 237 -8.50 4.95 -24.53
CA PRO A 237 -7.15 5.44 -24.33
C PRO A 237 -7.06 6.96 -24.52
N GLY A 238 -6.55 7.67 -23.52
CA GLY A 238 -6.32 9.11 -23.56
C GLY A 238 -7.46 9.99 -23.06
N GLU A 239 -8.57 9.42 -22.59
CA GLU A 239 -9.66 10.14 -21.94
C GLU A 239 -9.54 10.05 -20.41
N GLY A 240 -8.44 10.58 -19.86
CA GLY A 240 -8.13 10.53 -18.42
C GLY A 240 -9.17 11.18 -17.51
N HIS A 241 -10.08 12.01 -18.06
CA HIS A 241 -11.17 12.63 -17.30
C HIS A 241 -12.24 11.63 -16.87
N GLU A 242 -12.44 10.52 -17.61
CA GLU A 242 -13.37 9.45 -17.24
C GLU A 242 -12.91 8.70 -15.99
N LYS A 243 -11.63 8.82 -15.61
CA LYS A 243 -10.95 8.02 -14.60
C LYS A 243 -10.36 8.83 -13.43
N GLY A 244 -10.54 10.16 -13.43
CA GLY A 244 -9.85 11.05 -12.49
C GLY A 244 -9.98 10.69 -11.01
N LEU A 245 -11.05 10.01 -10.60
CA LEU A 245 -11.27 9.66 -9.20
C LEU A 245 -10.30 8.58 -8.70
N VAL A 246 -10.07 7.50 -9.45
CA VAL A 246 -9.19 6.40 -9.01
C VAL A 246 -7.70 6.69 -9.23
N GLU A 247 -7.32 7.41 -10.29
CA GLU A 247 -5.93 7.87 -10.47
C GLU A 247 -5.51 8.78 -9.32
N ASN A 248 -6.42 9.65 -8.86
CA ASN A 248 -6.22 10.44 -7.66
C ASN A 248 -6.07 9.56 -6.42
N LEU A 249 -6.79 8.43 -6.32
CA LEU A 249 -6.68 7.49 -5.21
C LEU A 249 -5.32 6.80 -5.18
N VAL A 250 -4.81 6.29 -6.32
CA VAL A 250 -3.45 5.71 -6.40
C VAL A 250 -2.40 6.72 -5.91
N GLY A 251 -2.47 7.96 -6.40
CA GLY A 251 -1.60 9.04 -5.98
C GLY A 251 -1.76 9.39 -4.49
N TYR A 252 -2.99 9.41 -4.00
CA TYR A 252 -3.30 9.65 -2.59
C TYR A 252 -2.74 8.55 -1.68
N ALA A 253 -2.97 7.28 -2.04
CA ALA A 253 -2.46 6.14 -1.29
C ALA A 253 -0.94 6.16 -1.18
N ARG A 254 -0.23 6.44 -2.28
CA ARG A 254 1.23 6.59 -2.27
C ARG A 254 1.71 7.67 -1.30
N ARG A 255 1.06 8.84 -1.28
CA ARG A 255 1.50 9.99 -0.48
C ARG A 255 1.02 9.99 0.96
N ASN A 256 -0.15 9.39 1.25
CA ASN A 256 -0.80 9.50 2.56
C ASN A 256 -0.92 8.15 3.29
N PHE A 257 -1.07 7.02 2.56
CA PHE A 257 -1.17 5.71 3.20
C PHE A 257 0.21 5.06 3.37
N LEU A 258 1.17 5.35 2.46
CA LEU A 258 2.46 4.68 2.39
C LEU A 258 3.65 5.64 2.64
N VAL A 259 3.40 6.78 3.29
CA VAL A 259 4.45 7.69 3.77
C VAL A 259 4.29 7.87 5.28
N PRO A 260 5.37 7.66 6.08
CA PRO A 260 6.67 7.13 5.69
C PRO A 260 6.59 5.72 5.10
N VAL A 261 7.61 5.32 4.30
CA VAL A 261 7.64 3.99 3.66
C VAL A 261 7.46 2.90 4.70
N PRO A 262 6.40 2.08 4.62
CA PRO A 262 6.10 1.09 5.65
C PRO A 262 7.15 -0.02 5.68
N LYS A 263 7.51 -0.43 6.91
CA LYS A 263 8.36 -1.58 7.19
C LYS A 263 7.46 -2.69 7.71
N VAL A 264 7.34 -3.76 6.95
CA VAL A 264 6.42 -4.86 7.25
C VAL A 264 7.11 -6.21 7.09
N SER A 265 6.59 -7.22 7.80
CA SER A 265 7.05 -8.61 7.72
C SER A 265 6.35 -9.40 6.61
N SER A 266 5.14 -8.98 6.22
CA SER A 266 4.34 -9.68 5.21
C SER A 266 3.39 -8.73 4.46
N PHE A 267 2.81 -9.21 3.34
CA PHE A 267 1.75 -8.49 2.63
C PHE A 267 0.44 -8.46 3.41
N GLU A 268 0.19 -9.43 4.28
CA GLU A 268 -0.96 -9.46 5.18
C GLU A 268 -0.92 -8.28 6.16
N GLU A 269 0.24 -8.04 6.79
CA GLU A 269 0.47 -6.89 7.68
C GLU A 269 0.30 -5.57 6.93
N LEU A 270 0.86 -5.47 5.71
CA LEU A 270 0.66 -4.30 4.84
C LEU A 270 -0.82 -4.07 4.53
N ASN A 271 -1.55 -5.13 4.22
CA ASN A 271 -2.97 -5.03 3.87
C ASN A 271 -3.85 -4.67 5.07
N GLN A 272 -3.51 -5.11 6.27
CA GLN A 272 -4.17 -4.65 7.50
C GLN A 272 -3.95 -3.15 7.70
N LEU A 273 -2.72 -2.65 7.51
CA LEU A 273 -2.41 -1.22 7.55
C LEU A 273 -3.22 -0.44 6.51
N LEU A 274 -3.26 -0.90 5.26
CA LEU A 274 -4.01 -0.25 4.18
C LEU A 274 -5.52 -0.21 4.47
N GLN A 275 -6.08 -1.30 4.98
CA GLN A 275 -7.49 -1.37 5.37
C GLN A 275 -7.81 -0.35 6.47
N GLN A 276 -6.98 -0.25 7.51
CA GLN A 276 -7.14 0.76 8.56
C GLN A 276 -7.09 2.19 8.00
N ARG A 277 -6.19 2.46 7.03
CA ARG A 277 -6.09 3.76 6.36
C ARG A 277 -7.32 4.07 5.52
N CYS A 278 -7.89 3.09 4.82
CA CYS A 278 -9.15 3.25 4.08
C CYS A 278 -10.31 3.56 5.03
N LEU A 279 -10.46 2.83 6.14
CA LEU A 279 -11.49 3.09 7.15
C LEU A 279 -11.33 4.49 7.77
N LYS A 280 -10.09 4.89 8.11
CA LYS A 280 -9.82 6.24 8.62
C LYS A 280 -10.16 7.32 7.59
N TYR A 281 -9.92 7.07 6.30
CA TYR A 281 -10.33 7.99 5.23
C TYR A 281 -11.85 8.16 5.23
N ILE A 282 -12.60 7.06 5.25
CA ILE A 282 -14.07 7.08 5.25
C ILE A 282 -14.60 7.87 6.45
N GLU A 283 -14.00 7.71 7.63
CA GLU A 283 -14.44 8.33 8.87
C GLU A 283 -14.22 9.86 8.90
N HIS A 284 -13.15 10.36 8.29
CA HIS A 284 -12.70 11.74 8.52
C HIS A 284 -12.75 12.67 7.31
N HIS A 285 -13.09 12.17 6.11
CA HIS A 285 -13.10 13.01 4.92
C HIS A 285 -14.51 13.47 4.53
N GLN A 286 -14.55 14.60 3.84
CA GLN A 286 -15.77 15.14 3.22
C GLN A 286 -15.79 14.79 1.73
N VAL A 287 -16.97 14.63 1.16
CA VAL A 287 -17.13 14.44 -0.28
C VAL A 287 -16.83 15.77 -0.97
N GLN A 288 -15.85 15.79 -1.85
CA GLN A 288 -15.45 17.01 -2.54
C GLN A 288 -16.61 17.64 -3.33
N GLY A 289 -16.90 18.91 -3.06
CA GLY A 289 -17.98 19.66 -3.72
C GLY A 289 -19.39 19.38 -3.19
N ARG A 290 -19.53 18.65 -2.08
CA ARG A 290 -20.81 18.40 -1.40
C ARG A 290 -20.66 18.66 0.10
N ASP A 291 -21.71 19.16 0.73
CA ASP A 291 -21.76 19.30 2.20
C ASP A 291 -22.23 17.98 2.84
N MET A 292 -21.39 16.95 2.69
CA MET A 292 -21.65 15.60 3.17
C MET A 292 -20.35 14.88 3.49
N SER A 293 -20.31 14.14 4.62
CA SER A 293 -19.16 13.30 4.95
C SER A 293 -19.08 12.07 4.02
N VAL A 294 -17.84 11.56 3.79
CA VAL A 294 -17.66 10.30 3.05
C VAL A 294 -18.38 9.16 3.76
N LYS A 295 -18.40 9.15 5.08
CA LYS A 295 -19.10 8.15 5.91
C LYS A 295 -20.60 8.11 5.64
N ASP A 296 -21.26 9.28 5.66
CA ASP A 296 -22.70 9.36 5.44
C ASP A 296 -23.06 8.97 4.00
N ALA A 297 -22.31 9.50 3.04
CA ALA A 297 -22.45 9.13 1.63
C ALA A 297 -22.22 7.62 1.41
N PHE A 298 -21.21 7.03 2.06
CA PHE A 298 -20.93 5.60 1.98
C PHE A 298 -22.07 4.76 2.57
N THR A 299 -22.62 5.16 3.72
CA THR A 299 -23.76 4.48 4.34
C THR A 299 -25.00 4.50 3.43
N MET A 300 -25.23 5.61 2.73
CA MET A 300 -26.30 5.71 1.72
C MET A 300 -26.02 4.82 0.52
N GLU A 301 -24.79 4.84 0.02
CA GLU A 301 -24.38 4.08 -1.16
C GLU A 301 -24.42 2.58 -0.92
N GLN A 302 -24.05 2.09 0.30
CA GLN A 302 -24.14 0.67 0.67
C GLN A 302 -25.55 0.10 0.51
N ARG A 303 -26.60 0.88 0.77
CA ARG A 303 -27.99 0.45 0.60
C ARG A 303 -28.41 0.29 -0.86
N ALA A 304 -27.68 0.94 -1.77
CA ALA A 304 -27.95 0.91 -3.21
C ALA A 304 -27.06 -0.10 -3.98
N LEU A 305 -26.06 -0.69 -3.32
CA LEU A 305 -25.22 -1.72 -3.90
C LEU A 305 -26.02 -3.01 -4.14
N LEU A 306 -25.65 -3.75 -5.19
CA LEU A 306 -26.13 -5.12 -5.41
C LEU A 306 -25.64 -6.01 -4.28
N PRO A 307 -26.50 -6.95 -3.77
CA PRO A 307 -26.10 -7.85 -2.70
C PRO A 307 -25.00 -8.81 -3.16
N LEU A 308 -24.13 -9.18 -2.23
CA LEU A 308 -23.11 -10.20 -2.49
C LEU A 308 -23.76 -11.56 -2.75
N PRO A 309 -23.23 -12.36 -3.71
CA PRO A 309 -23.69 -13.73 -3.92
C PRO A 309 -23.47 -14.59 -2.66
N LEU A 310 -24.36 -15.53 -2.39
CA LEU A 310 -24.24 -16.46 -1.26
C LEU A 310 -22.94 -17.29 -1.32
N LYS A 311 -22.51 -17.66 -2.52
CA LYS A 311 -21.27 -18.38 -2.75
C LYS A 311 -20.19 -17.39 -3.18
N ARG A 312 -19.08 -17.36 -2.41
CA ARG A 312 -17.90 -16.59 -2.78
C ARG A 312 -17.27 -17.12 -4.08
N TYR A 313 -16.88 -16.24 -4.99
CA TYR A 313 -16.17 -16.63 -6.20
C TYR A 313 -14.77 -17.18 -5.88
N GLU A 314 -14.42 -18.32 -6.46
CA GLU A 314 -13.07 -18.89 -6.36
C GLU A 314 -12.11 -18.21 -7.35
N SER A 315 -11.40 -17.20 -6.88
CA SER A 315 -10.43 -16.43 -7.68
C SER A 315 -9.07 -17.12 -7.84
N CYS A 316 -8.87 -18.30 -7.24
CA CYS A 316 -7.59 -18.99 -7.23
C CYS A 316 -7.26 -19.68 -8.57
N LYS A 317 -5.95 -19.84 -8.83
CA LYS A 317 -5.45 -20.72 -9.89
C LYS A 317 -5.37 -22.15 -9.34
N SER A 318 -6.07 -23.09 -9.97
CA SER A 318 -6.10 -24.49 -9.57
C SER A 318 -5.22 -25.37 -10.47
N ALA A 319 -4.59 -26.38 -9.88
CA ALA A 319 -3.82 -27.38 -10.59
C ALA A 319 -3.90 -28.75 -9.88
N GLU A 320 -4.07 -29.82 -10.66
CA GLU A 320 -3.94 -31.20 -10.18
C GLU A 320 -2.50 -31.64 -10.29
N VAL A 321 -1.88 -32.04 -9.16
CA VAL A 321 -0.47 -32.40 -9.11
C VAL A 321 -0.27 -33.65 -8.25
N ARG A 322 0.76 -34.42 -8.55
CA ARG A 322 1.15 -35.59 -7.74
C ARG A 322 2.20 -35.16 -6.72
N VAL A 323 2.04 -35.58 -5.48
CA VAL A 323 3.04 -35.43 -4.41
C VAL A 323 4.23 -36.34 -4.73
N ASP A 324 5.43 -35.75 -4.74
CA ASP A 324 6.66 -36.51 -5.01
C ASP A 324 7.16 -37.32 -3.78
N TYR A 325 8.26 -38.05 -3.95
CA TYR A 325 8.87 -38.84 -2.89
C TYR A 325 9.55 -38.01 -1.78
N PHE A 326 9.73 -36.70 -2.01
CA PHE A 326 10.21 -35.76 -1.01
C PHE A 326 9.08 -35.08 -0.24
N SER A 327 7.83 -35.56 -0.44
CA SER A 327 6.62 -34.95 0.11
C SER A 327 6.49 -33.49 -0.28
N THR A 328 6.73 -33.19 -1.55
CA THR A 328 6.50 -31.85 -2.12
C THR A 328 5.56 -31.94 -3.33
N VAL A 329 4.88 -30.82 -3.57
CA VAL A 329 4.10 -30.60 -4.79
C VAL A 329 4.71 -29.45 -5.58
N ARG A 330 4.83 -29.61 -6.90
CA ARG A 330 5.32 -28.57 -7.77
C ARG A 330 4.18 -27.71 -8.27
N PHE A 331 4.27 -26.42 -8.02
CA PHE A 331 3.35 -25.45 -8.57
C PHE A 331 4.15 -24.31 -9.21
N GLU A 332 3.93 -24.09 -10.51
CA GLU A 332 4.74 -23.21 -11.35
C GLU A 332 6.22 -23.64 -11.30
N THR A 333 7.11 -22.77 -10.81
CA THR A 333 8.55 -23.05 -10.72
C THR A 333 8.99 -23.49 -9.32
N ASN A 334 8.07 -23.50 -8.34
CA ASN A 334 8.37 -23.73 -6.93
C ASN A 334 7.81 -25.07 -6.43
N SER A 335 8.40 -25.58 -5.37
CA SER A 335 7.93 -26.79 -4.67
C SER A 335 7.46 -26.44 -3.26
N TYR A 336 6.39 -27.05 -2.82
CA TYR A 336 5.76 -26.80 -1.51
C TYR A 336 5.57 -28.11 -0.78
N SER A 337 5.98 -28.18 0.48
CA SER A 337 5.87 -29.39 1.27
C SER A 337 4.42 -29.72 1.64
N VAL A 338 4.14 -31.01 1.79
CA VAL A 338 2.89 -31.54 2.34
C VAL A 338 3.22 -32.60 3.40
N PRO A 339 2.30 -32.90 4.32
CA PRO A 339 2.52 -33.98 5.29
C PRO A 339 2.91 -35.29 4.61
N VAL A 340 3.93 -35.98 5.11
CA VAL A 340 4.56 -37.17 4.49
C VAL A 340 3.59 -38.32 4.19
N LYS A 341 2.49 -38.41 4.92
CA LYS A 341 1.42 -39.41 4.70
C LYS A 341 0.75 -39.30 3.31
N TRP A 342 0.90 -38.17 2.63
CA TRP A 342 0.29 -37.91 1.32
C TRP A 342 1.25 -38.15 0.14
N SER A 343 2.48 -38.60 0.41
CA SER A 343 3.47 -38.93 -0.63
C SER A 343 2.88 -39.89 -1.68
N GLY A 344 3.09 -39.62 -2.96
CA GLY A 344 2.61 -40.39 -4.08
C GLY A 344 1.11 -40.20 -4.43
N LYS A 345 0.35 -39.43 -3.62
CA LYS A 345 -1.07 -39.17 -3.90
C LYS A 345 -1.23 -38.00 -4.87
N GLN A 346 -2.37 -37.99 -5.59
CA GLN A 346 -2.79 -36.84 -6.39
C GLN A 346 -3.57 -35.86 -5.52
N VAL A 347 -3.21 -34.59 -5.61
CA VAL A 347 -3.76 -33.50 -4.79
C VAL A 347 -4.10 -32.29 -5.64
N THR A 348 -5.05 -31.50 -5.20
CA THR A 348 -5.45 -30.24 -5.84
C THR A 348 -4.73 -29.08 -5.15
N VAL A 349 -3.95 -28.31 -5.91
CA VAL A 349 -3.35 -27.05 -5.46
C VAL A 349 -4.23 -25.90 -5.88
N LYS A 350 -4.62 -25.04 -4.93
CA LYS A 350 -5.35 -23.78 -5.17
C LYS A 350 -4.48 -22.61 -4.70
N ALA A 351 -4.00 -21.81 -5.64
CA ALA A 351 -3.14 -20.66 -5.37
C ALA A 351 -3.91 -19.36 -5.54
N SER A 352 -4.03 -18.60 -4.47
CA SER A 352 -4.54 -17.23 -4.44
C SER A 352 -3.39 -16.21 -4.64
N GLY A 353 -3.64 -14.93 -4.40
CA GLY A 353 -2.63 -13.89 -4.51
C GLY A 353 -1.51 -13.98 -3.47
N LEU A 354 -1.80 -14.42 -2.26
CA LEU A 354 -0.83 -14.48 -1.15
C LEU A 354 -0.61 -15.89 -0.61
N GLU A 355 -1.57 -16.79 -0.81
CA GLU A 355 -1.55 -18.13 -0.24
C GLU A 355 -1.62 -19.22 -1.30
N LEU A 356 -1.07 -20.37 -0.98
CA LEU A 356 -1.19 -21.61 -1.73
C LEU A 356 -1.73 -22.70 -0.80
N ASN A 357 -2.94 -23.15 -1.07
CA ASN A 357 -3.63 -24.18 -0.32
C ASN A 357 -3.65 -25.50 -1.09
N ILE A 358 -3.38 -26.61 -0.40
CA ILE A 358 -3.29 -27.94 -1.00
C ILE A 358 -4.40 -28.80 -0.40
N TYR A 359 -5.14 -29.49 -1.27
CA TYR A 359 -6.31 -30.28 -0.90
C TYR A 359 -6.17 -31.72 -1.37
N TYR A 360 -6.62 -32.65 -0.56
CA TYR A 360 -6.81 -34.04 -0.93
C TYR A 360 -8.27 -34.40 -0.72
N ARG A 361 -8.96 -34.80 -1.82
CA ARG A 361 -10.40 -35.14 -1.80
C ARG A 361 -11.29 -34.08 -1.12
N GLY A 362 -10.99 -32.81 -1.32
CA GLY A 362 -11.74 -31.69 -0.73
C GLY A 362 -11.30 -31.27 0.66
N GLU A 363 -10.48 -32.05 1.37
CA GLU A 363 -9.91 -31.69 2.66
C GLU A 363 -8.60 -30.89 2.46
N LYS A 364 -8.46 -29.77 3.18
CA LYS A 364 -7.23 -28.97 3.17
C LYS A 364 -6.15 -29.66 3.99
N ILE A 365 -5.05 -30.06 3.34
CA ILE A 365 -3.95 -30.81 3.95
C ILE A 365 -2.70 -29.99 4.23
N ALA A 366 -2.52 -28.85 3.54
CA ALA A 366 -1.42 -27.89 3.77
C ALA A 366 -1.81 -26.50 3.28
N SER A 367 -1.17 -25.48 3.87
CA SER A 367 -1.28 -24.08 3.48
C SER A 367 0.09 -23.43 3.57
N HIS A 368 0.49 -22.69 2.54
CA HIS A 368 1.78 -22.01 2.47
C HIS A 368 1.60 -20.57 2.02
N PRO A 369 2.46 -19.63 2.46
CA PRO A 369 2.62 -18.35 1.80
C PRO A 369 3.05 -18.58 0.34
N ARG A 370 2.40 -17.91 -0.62
CA ARG A 370 2.76 -18.06 -2.03
C ARG A 370 4.10 -17.40 -2.32
N CYS A 371 5.04 -18.16 -2.88
CA CYS A 371 6.37 -17.69 -3.25
C CYS A 371 6.40 -17.32 -4.75
N TYR A 372 6.80 -16.08 -5.06
CA TYR A 372 6.95 -15.56 -6.43
C TYR A 372 8.40 -15.58 -6.93
N ARG A 373 9.37 -15.90 -6.06
CA ARG A 373 10.76 -16.19 -6.49
C ARG A 373 10.78 -17.53 -7.21
N LYS A 374 11.64 -17.67 -8.20
CA LYS A 374 11.74 -18.91 -8.98
C LYS A 374 12.61 -19.95 -8.30
N TYR A 375 12.29 -21.23 -8.54
CA TYR A 375 13.08 -22.40 -8.14
C TYR A 375 13.32 -22.50 -6.63
N GLN A 376 12.33 -22.09 -5.83
CA GLN A 376 12.37 -22.23 -4.39
C GLN A 376 11.63 -23.51 -3.96
N THR A 377 12.09 -24.11 -2.87
CA THR A 377 11.34 -25.15 -2.15
C THR A 377 10.94 -24.58 -0.79
N ILE A 378 9.66 -24.59 -0.49
CA ILE A 378 9.10 -24.06 0.75
C ILE A 378 8.72 -25.23 1.65
N TYR A 379 9.47 -25.40 2.72
CA TYR A 379 9.25 -26.45 3.69
C TYR A 379 8.48 -25.92 4.90
N GLN A 380 7.58 -26.77 5.43
CA GLN A 380 7.03 -26.65 6.78
C GLN A 380 7.55 -27.83 7.58
N LEU A 381 8.18 -27.55 8.74
CA LEU A 381 8.88 -28.52 9.54
C LEU A 381 7.93 -29.64 10.04
N GLU A 382 6.71 -29.25 10.43
CA GLU A 382 5.65 -30.14 10.92
C GLU A 382 5.30 -31.26 9.94
N HIS A 383 5.46 -31.03 8.64
CA HIS A 383 5.19 -32.04 7.62
C HIS A 383 6.12 -33.23 7.68
N TYR A 384 7.35 -33.03 8.18
CA TYR A 384 8.43 -34.02 8.18
C TYR A 384 8.71 -34.63 9.55
N ILE A 385 8.13 -34.11 10.65
CA ILE A 385 8.35 -34.63 12.00
C ILE A 385 8.13 -36.15 12.08
N PRO A 386 7.02 -36.74 11.55
CA PRO A 386 6.82 -38.18 11.63
C PRO A 386 7.91 -39.01 10.94
N LEU A 387 8.51 -38.49 9.86
CA LEU A 387 9.58 -39.15 9.15
C LEU A 387 10.91 -39.02 9.90
N ILE A 388 11.20 -37.86 10.48
CA ILE A 388 12.40 -37.59 11.26
C ILE A 388 12.41 -38.41 12.55
N GLU A 389 11.24 -38.61 13.19
CA GLU A 389 11.05 -39.47 14.35
C GLU A 389 11.44 -40.93 14.05
N GLN A 390 11.08 -41.43 12.87
CA GLN A 390 11.46 -42.76 12.42
C GLN A 390 12.97 -42.88 12.09
N ARG A 391 13.60 -41.77 11.70
CA ARG A 391 15.00 -41.72 11.24
C ARG A 391 15.80 -40.62 11.94
N PRO A 392 16.01 -40.65 13.26
CA PRO A 392 16.59 -39.55 14.04
C PRO A 392 17.98 -39.12 13.55
N ARG A 393 18.80 -40.07 13.08
CA ARG A 393 20.18 -39.78 12.60
C ARG A 393 20.25 -38.78 11.44
N SER A 394 19.15 -38.57 10.73
CA SER A 394 19.10 -37.61 9.61
C SER A 394 18.77 -36.16 10.03
N VAL A 395 18.39 -35.93 11.29
CA VAL A 395 17.78 -34.67 11.75
C VAL A 395 18.68 -33.44 11.47
N PHE A 396 19.95 -33.50 11.77
CA PHE A 396 20.88 -32.38 11.59
C PHE A 396 21.23 -32.09 10.12
N HIS A 397 20.94 -33.03 9.20
CA HIS A 397 21.18 -32.90 7.77
C HIS A 397 19.92 -32.71 6.95
N ALA A 398 18.74 -32.83 7.55
CA ALA A 398 17.49 -32.72 6.89
C ALA A 398 17.25 -31.27 6.40
N LYS A 399 16.97 -31.07 5.11
CA LYS A 399 16.69 -29.75 4.52
C LYS A 399 15.56 -29.02 5.24
N PRO A 400 14.41 -29.64 5.58
CA PRO A 400 13.33 -28.96 6.31
C PRO A 400 13.79 -28.38 7.67
N VAL A 401 14.72 -29.04 8.36
CA VAL A 401 15.26 -28.57 9.64
C VAL A 401 16.21 -27.39 9.42
N LYS A 402 17.09 -27.47 8.42
CA LYS A 402 18.04 -26.39 8.09
C LYS A 402 17.32 -25.13 7.61
N GLU A 403 16.27 -25.28 6.81
CA GLU A 403 15.53 -24.18 6.23
C GLU A 403 14.48 -23.58 7.19
N ALA A 404 14.16 -24.26 8.28
CA ALA A 404 13.30 -23.75 9.35
C ALA A 404 13.91 -22.55 10.10
N LYS A 405 15.20 -22.22 9.85
CA LYS A 405 15.95 -21.09 10.45
C LYS A 405 15.81 -21.02 11.97
N LEU A 406 15.91 -22.18 12.61
CA LEU A 406 15.85 -22.28 14.05
C LEU A 406 17.10 -21.62 14.68
N PRO A 407 16.96 -20.95 15.84
CA PRO A 407 18.09 -20.41 16.58
C PRO A 407 19.14 -21.47 16.91
N GLU A 408 20.43 -21.10 16.84
CA GLU A 408 21.55 -22.01 17.06
C GLU A 408 21.54 -22.64 18.46
N GLN A 409 21.00 -21.92 19.45
CA GLN A 409 20.82 -22.41 20.82
C GLN A 409 20.11 -23.77 20.91
N ILE A 410 19.15 -24.04 20.02
CA ILE A 410 18.41 -25.32 20.00
C ILE A 410 19.36 -26.45 19.59
N PHE A 411 20.17 -26.23 18.56
CA PHE A 411 21.15 -27.20 18.07
C PHE A 411 22.25 -27.47 19.10
N GLU A 412 22.77 -26.42 19.75
CA GLU A 412 23.78 -26.52 20.80
C GLU A 412 23.27 -27.27 22.03
N TYR A 413 22.03 -26.99 22.44
CA TYR A 413 21.41 -27.68 23.55
C TYR A 413 21.25 -29.18 23.26
N ALA A 414 20.71 -29.50 22.05
CA ALA A 414 20.55 -30.89 21.63
C ALA A 414 21.90 -31.66 21.64
N LYS A 415 23.00 -31.04 21.18
CA LYS A 415 24.33 -31.63 21.17
C LYS A 415 24.89 -31.92 22.55
N LYS A 416 24.47 -31.20 23.60
CA LYS A 416 24.89 -31.44 25.00
C LYS A 416 24.18 -32.62 25.66
N LEU A 417 23.12 -33.15 25.03
CA LEU A 417 22.34 -34.27 25.57
C LEU A 417 22.93 -35.64 25.17
N LYS A 418 22.67 -36.66 25.97
CA LYS A 418 23.25 -38.03 25.83
C LYS A 418 23.02 -38.67 24.44
N ASN A 419 21.87 -38.33 23.80
CA ASN A 419 21.51 -38.79 22.44
C ASN A 419 21.10 -37.61 21.58
N PRO A 420 22.04 -36.85 20.97
CA PRO A 420 21.75 -35.59 20.29
C PRO A 420 20.67 -35.69 19.21
N ASP A 421 20.72 -36.76 18.40
CA ASP A 421 19.76 -36.94 17.30
C ASP A 421 18.31 -37.06 17.82
N LYS A 422 18.11 -37.95 18.83
CA LYS A 422 16.80 -38.17 19.45
C LYS A 422 16.33 -36.93 20.24
N ALA A 423 17.27 -36.25 20.88
CA ALA A 423 17.02 -35.05 21.63
C ALA A 423 16.56 -33.92 20.69
N MET A 424 17.26 -33.73 19.57
CA MET A 424 16.85 -32.75 18.55
C MET A 424 15.45 -33.04 18.02
N VAL A 425 15.15 -34.31 17.70
CA VAL A 425 13.81 -34.69 17.22
C VAL A 425 12.72 -34.34 18.24
N LYS A 426 12.95 -34.63 19.53
CA LYS A 426 11.98 -34.25 20.59
C LYS A 426 11.84 -32.73 20.72
N LEU A 427 12.95 -31.97 20.67
CA LEU A 427 12.88 -30.51 20.67
C LEU A 427 12.10 -29.95 19.48
N LEU A 428 12.32 -30.49 18.28
CA LEU A 428 11.55 -30.12 17.10
C LEU A 428 10.04 -30.41 17.28
N ARG A 429 9.70 -31.55 17.89
CA ARG A 429 8.31 -31.88 18.21
C ARG A 429 7.72 -30.87 19.18
N LEU A 430 8.42 -30.54 20.27
CA LEU A 430 7.99 -29.55 21.24
C LEU A 430 7.82 -28.17 20.60
N ILE A 431 8.69 -27.79 19.66
CA ILE A 431 8.57 -26.53 18.93
C ILE A 431 7.29 -26.50 18.09
N VAL A 432 6.96 -27.60 17.41
CA VAL A 432 5.72 -27.71 16.62
C VAL A 432 4.48 -27.68 17.52
N ASP A 433 4.52 -28.36 18.67
CA ASP A 433 3.36 -28.50 19.57
C ASP A 433 3.15 -27.25 20.45
N GLN A 434 4.23 -26.58 20.94
CA GLN A 434 4.18 -25.51 21.94
C GLN A 434 4.66 -24.15 21.43
N GLY A 435 5.17 -24.09 20.22
CA GLY A 435 5.74 -22.89 19.61
C GLY A 435 7.21 -22.64 20.00
N LEU A 436 7.91 -22.00 19.08
CA LEU A 436 9.36 -21.73 19.19
C LEU A 436 9.70 -20.88 20.42
N GLU A 437 8.97 -19.79 20.66
CA GLU A 437 9.24 -18.88 21.78
C GLU A 437 9.13 -19.55 23.14
N SER A 438 8.13 -20.41 23.31
CA SER A 438 7.92 -21.14 24.57
C SER A 438 9.06 -22.10 24.86
N VAL A 439 9.51 -22.81 23.81
CA VAL A 439 10.65 -23.77 23.94
C VAL A 439 11.95 -23.01 24.20
N LEU A 440 12.22 -21.88 23.55
CA LEU A 440 13.39 -21.07 23.82
C LEU A 440 13.45 -20.58 25.27
N LYS A 441 12.36 -20.06 25.81
CA LYS A 441 12.28 -19.67 27.24
C LYS A 441 12.51 -20.82 28.20
N ALA A 442 12.01 -22.01 27.86
CA ALA A 442 12.24 -23.21 28.65
C ALA A 442 13.71 -23.67 28.59
N LEU A 443 14.35 -23.53 27.42
CA LEU A 443 15.78 -23.81 27.23
C LEU A 443 16.66 -22.82 28.04
N GLU A 444 16.37 -21.52 27.98
CA GLU A 444 17.08 -20.47 28.73
C GLU A 444 17.02 -20.76 30.24
N THR A 445 15.82 -21.07 30.76
CA THR A 445 15.63 -21.41 32.17
C THR A 445 16.42 -22.68 32.57
N ALA A 446 16.50 -23.68 31.69
CA ALA A 446 17.27 -24.90 31.95
C ALA A 446 18.78 -24.64 31.90
N GLN A 447 19.25 -23.80 30.97
CA GLN A 447 20.66 -23.42 30.84
C GLN A 447 21.15 -22.58 32.04
N GLU A 448 20.37 -21.62 32.53
CA GLU A 448 20.68 -20.83 33.73
C GLU A 448 20.88 -21.72 34.95
N LYS A 449 20.14 -22.82 35.06
CA LYS A 449 20.25 -23.79 36.13
C LYS A 449 21.29 -24.88 35.87
N GLN A 450 22.01 -24.81 34.74
CA GLN A 450 22.97 -25.82 34.27
C GLN A 450 22.37 -27.25 34.19
N GLN A 451 21.08 -27.35 33.94
CA GLN A 451 20.34 -28.60 33.88
C GLN A 451 20.02 -28.97 32.42
N TYR A 452 20.73 -29.94 31.90
CA TYR A 452 20.60 -30.42 30.51
C TYR A 452 19.82 -31.73 30.46
N SER A 453 18.45 -31.61 30.39
CA SER A 453 17.56 -32.75 30.23
C SER A 453 16.30 -32.31 29.44
N LEU A 454 15.74 -33.23 28.65
CA LEU A 454 14.47 -32.99 27.96
C LEU A 454 13.31 -32.93 28.93
N ASP A 455 13.32 -33.75 29.99
CA ASP A 455 12.26 -33.77 31.01
C ASP A 455 12.12 -32.44 31.72
N ILE A 456 13.23 -31.69 31.89
CA ILE A 456 13.23 -30.35 32.46
C ILE A 456 12.60 -29.34 31.51
N ILE A 457 12.84 -29.46 30.20
CA ILE A 457 12.20 -28.62 29.19
C ILE A 457 10.69 -28.86 29.20
N GLU A 458 10.26 -30.12 29.17
CA GLU A 458 8.83 -30.49 29.23
C GLU A 458 8.19 -30.02 30.54
N PHE A 459 8.88 -30.14 31.67
CA PHE A 459 8.44 -29.61 32.96
C PHE A 459 8.28 -28.08 32.94
N ASN A 460 9.26 -27.36 32.40
CA ASN A 460 9.21 -25.90 32.31
C ASN A 460 8.09 -25.41 31.38
N LEU A 461 7.77 -26.17 30.33
CA LEU A 461 6.67 -25.89 29.41
C LEU A 461 5.32 -26.14 30.08
N THR A 462 5.16 -27.25 30.84
CA THR A 462 3.92 -27.60 31.54
C THR A 462 3.64 -26.65 32.71
N ARG A 463 4.67 -26.19 33.43
CA ARG A 463 4.51 -25.27 34.56
C ARG A 463 3.89 -23.92 34.17
N LYS A 464 4.07 -23.48 32.96
CA LYS A 464 3.39 -22.25 32.43
C LYS A 464 1.90 -22.44 32.16
N SER A 465 1.45 -23.67 31.91
CA SER A 465 0.03 -23.97 31.70
C SER A 465 -0.77 -24.07 32.99
N GLN A 466 -0.10 -24.27 34.12
CA GLN A 466 -0.67 -24.27 35.43
C GLN A 466 -0.34 -22.99 36.20
N VAL A 467 -1.00 -21.89 35.84
CA VAL A 467 -1.29 -20.85 36.82
C VAL A 467 -2.34 -21.45 37.74
N ILE A 468 -1.91 -22.25 38.75
CA ILE A 468 -2.75 -22.55 39.90
C ILE A 468 -3.01 -21.19 40.54
N PRO A 469 -4.24 -20.71 40.61
CA PRO A 469 -4.50 -19.55 41.42
C PRO A 469 -4.19 -19.97 42.85
N LEU A 470 -3.11 -19.39 43.42
CA LEU A 470 -2.81 -19.42 44.85
C LEU A 470 -3.88 -18.60 45.57
N ALA A 471 -5.08 -19.16 45.66
CA ALA A 471 -6.16 -18.69 46.51
C ALA A 471 -7.11 -19.84 46.86
N ALA A 472 -6.54 -20.93 47.30
CA ALA A 472 -7.27 -21.69 48.30
C ALA A 472 -7.05 -20.94 49.62
N LYS A 473 -7.94 -19.99 49.93
CA LYS A 473 -8.16 -19.66 51.33
C LYS A 473 -8.40 -20.98 52.02
N GLY A 474 -7.48 -21.40 52.88
CA GLY A 474 -7.67 -22.56 53.72
C GLY A 474 -9.04 -22.46 54.43
N PRO A 475 -9.63 -23.58 54.84
CA PRO A 475 -10.91 -23.52 55.55
C PRO A 475 -10.80 -22.47 56.64
N VAL A 476 -11.75 -21.52 56.64
CA VAL A 476 -11.87 -20.55 57.74
C VAL A 476 -12.26 -21.38 58.96
N VAL A 477 -11.26 -21.70 59.79
CA VAL A 477 -11.49 -22.30 61.07
C VAL A 477 -12.01 -21.16 61.94
N ASN A 478 -13.28 -21.12 62.18
CA ASN A 478 -13.87 -20.23 63.15
C ASN A 478 -13.21 -20.54 64.51
N PRO A 479 -12.74 -19.50 65.24
CA PRO A 479 -12.17 -19.72 66.55
C PRO A 479 -13.21 -20.45 67.42
N VAL A 480 -12.78 -21.55 68.07
CA VAL A 480 -13.64 -22.33 68.97
C VAL A 480 -14.10 -21.39 70.06
N ASP A 481 -15.42 -21.24 70.21
CA ASP A 481 -16.00 -20.48 71.28
C ASP A 481 -15.88 -21.30 72.58
N ILE A 482 -14.83 -21.01 73.36
CA ILE A 482 -14.50 -21.65 74.63
C ILE A 482 -15.65 -21.50 75.62
N LYS A 483 -16.44 -20.41 75.54
CA LYS A 483 -17.61 -20.20 76.45
C LYS A 483 -18.74 -21.20 76.20
N ALA A 484 -18.85 -21.82 75.01
CA ALA A 484 -19.81 -22.86 74.73
C ALA A 484 -19.47 -24.15 75.47
N TYR A 485 -18.21 -24.41 75.81
CA TYR A 485 -17.79 -25.55 76.67
C TYR A 485 -18.06 -25.34 78.16
N ASP A 486 -18.04 -24.12 78.68
CA ASP A 486 -18.34 -23.77 80.06
C ASP A 486 -19.88 -24.04 80.36
N GLN A 487 -20.73 -23.87 79.35
CA GLN A 487 -22.15 -24.17 79.46
C GLN A 487 -22.43 -25.68 79.54
N LEU A 488 -21.59 -26.54 78.97
CA LEU A 488 -21.71 -27.98 79.06
C LEU A 488 -21.23 -28.52 80.41
N LEU A 489 -20.33 -27.81 81.10
CA LEU A 489 -19.85 -28.18 82.44
C LEU A 489 -20.79 -27.69 83.54
N SER A 490 -21.62 -26.70 83.29
CA SER A 490 -22.62 -26.21 84.31
C SER A 490 -23.98 -26.89 84.25
N GLY A 491 -24.22 -27.79 83.27
CA GLY A 491 -25.51 -28.52 83.10
C GLY A 491 -25.56 -29.89 83.74
N GLY A 492 -24.53 -30.26 84.55
CA GLY A 492 -24.43 -31.59 85.16
C GLY A 492 -24.60 -31.63 86.68
N ALA A 493 -25.68 -31.01 87.18
CA ALA A 493 -26.08 -31.23 88.56
C ALA A 493 -27.56 -30.92 88.81
N GLN A 494 -28.44 -31.87 88.43
CA GLN A 494 -29.73 -32.09 89.07
C GLN A 494 -30.31 -33.39 88.54
N ILE A 495 -30.05 -34.49 89.16
CA ILE A 495 -30.91 -35.45 89.94
C ILE A 495 -29.98 -36.48 90.49
#